data_445a3883bab44ae69c2e8a2809700088
#
_entry.id   445a3883bab44ae69c2e8a2809700088
#
_cell.length_a   1.000
_cell.length_b   1.000
_cell.length_c   1.000
_cell.angle_alpha   90.00
_cell.angle_beta   90.00
_cell.angle_gamma   90.00
#
_symmetry.space_group_name_H-M   'P 1'
#
loop_
_entity.id
_entity.type
_entity.pdbx_description
1 polymer ?
#
loop_
_entity_poly.entity_id
_entity_poly.type
_entity_poly.pdbx_seq_one_letter_code
_entity_poly.pdbx_strand_id
1 'polypeptide(L)'
;MIPLPSLPKIIKKENNRAIFEIEGLYPGYGITISNTFRRVLLSSLEGAAITQIKIKGVSHEFSTIPGVLEDVITIILNLKKIRFKSFSKEPQRIILKAKGEKKVKAGDFDVTSEVEVKNPDIPIATITTKSTQLQIEAVVETGIGYQSVEQRESKKQESAVGMMPIDSIFTPVKRVSFKVENMRVGKRTDFDKLKIDIETDGTISPQEAFSNASEILRQHFSLFCKHDKKTLEKPLKKEKTEKKKKRAVKEKIKTKKKKIVSKKEIKKVKDEKKNKSKKTIKK
;
A
#
# COMPACT_ATOMS: atom_id res chain seq x y z
N MET A 1 21.63 -10.13 -34.51
CA MET A 1 20.70 -9.49 -33.57
C MET A 1 19.77 -10.57 -33.05
N ILE A 2 19.52 -10.63 -31.74
CA ILE A 2 18.58 -11.60 -31.14
C ILE A 2 17.16 -11.15 -31.50
N PRO A 3 16.30 -12.03 -32.09
CA PRO A 3 14.94 -11.68 -32.43
C PRO A 3 14.11 -11.45 -31.17
N LEU A 4 13.17 -10.52 -31.24
CA LEU A 4 12.19 -10.31 -30.17
C LEU A 4 11.12 -11.40 -30.23
N PRO A 5 10.60 -11.83 -29.07
CA PRO A 5 9.50 -12.79 -29.00
C PRO A 5 8.18 -12.19 -29.50
N SER A 6 7.20 -13.05 -29.72
CA SER A 6 5.83 -12.62 -30.00
C SER A 6 5.20 -11.93 -28.78
N LEU A 7 4.17 -11.12 -29.02
CA LEU A 7 3.38 -10.55 -27.93
C LEU A 7 2.70 -11.66 -27.09
N PRO A 8 2.59 -11.48 -25.76
CA PRO A 8 1.91 -12.42 -24.89
C PRO A 8 0.47 -12.66 -25.33
N LYS A 9 0.07 -13.92 -25.48
CA LYS A 9 -1.29 -14.35 -25.79
C LYS A 9 -1.93 -14.96 -24.56
N ILE A 10 -3.21 -14.73 -24.34
CA ILE A 10 -3.97 -15.40 -23.29
C ILE A 10 -4.61 -16.65 -23.90
N ILE A 11 -4.20 -17.83 -23.41
CA ILE A 11 -4.75 -19.12 -23.87
C ILE A 11 -6.02 -19.45 -23.12
N LYS A 12 -6.02 -19.26 -21.80
CA LYS A 12 -7.13 -19.56 -20.91
C LYS A 12 -7.35 -18.42 -19.94
N LYS A 13 -8.61 -18.03 -19.78
CA LYS A 13 -9.03 -16.99 -18.84
C LYS A 13 -10.19 -17.49 -18.02
N GLU A 14 -10.03 -17.51 -16.71
CA GLU A 14 -11.05 -17.71 -15.69
C GLU A 14 -11.13 -16.43 -14.83
N ASN A 15 -12.11 -16.31 -13.94
CA ASN A 15 -12.30 -15.08 -13.16
C ASN A 15 -10.99 -14.59 -12.49
N ASN A 16 -10.33 -15.48 -11.74
CA ASN A 16 -9.15 -15.15 -10.94
C ASN A 16 -7.88 -15.86 -11.44
N ARG A 17 -7.93 -16.52 -12.60
CA ARG A 17 -6.81 -17.28 -13.17
C ARG A 17 -6.69 -17.04 -14.66
N ALA A 18 -5.45 -16.83 -15.13
CA ALA A 18 -5.17 -16.75 -16.57
C ALA A 18 -3.83 -17.42 -16.92
N ILE A 19 -3.79 -18.02 -18.10
CA ILE A 19 -2.59 -18.62 -18.67
C ILE A 19 -2.13 -17.74 -19.84
N PHE A 20 -0.92 -17.18 -19.69
CA PHE A 20 -0.25 -16.38 -20.71
C PHE A 20 0.75 -17.25 -21.46
N GLU A 21 0.79 -17.14 -22.78
CA GLU A 21 1.76 -17.81 -23.65
C GLU A 21 2.61 -16.78 -24.39
N ILE A 22 3.91 -16.98 -24.39
CA ILE A 22 4.90 -16.16 -25.08
C ILE A 22 5.74 -17.10 -25.96
N GLU A 23 5.75 -16.85 -27.25
CA GLU A 23 6.41 -17.68 -28.26
C GLU A 23 7.63 -16.98 -28.85
N GLY A 24 8.59 -17.78 -29.30
CA GLY A 24 9.78 -17.29 -30.01
C GLY A 24 10.82 -16.65 -29.11
N LEU A 25 10.88 -17.04 -27.84
CA LEU A 25 11.96 -16.64 -26.95
C LEU A 25 13.27 -17.30 -27.38
N TYR A 26 14.38 -16.56 -27.35
CA TYR A 26 15.70 -17.12 -27.63
C TYR A 26 16.07 -18.20 -26.62
N PRO A 27 16.81 -19.26 -27.00
CA PRO A 27 17.15 -20.37 -26.13
C PRO A 27 17.68 -19.92 -24.75
N GLY A 28 17.08 -20.46 -23.67
CA GLY A 28 17.40 -20.12 -22.28
C GLY A 28 16.71 -18.88 -21.72
N TYR A 29 16.12 -18.02 -22.56
CA TYR A 29 15.40 -16.84 -22.09
C TYR A 29 14.07 -17.19 -21.42
N GLY A 30 13.44 -18.30 -21.78
CA GLY A 30 12.22 -18.77 -21.16
C GLY A 30 12.33 -18.94 -19.66
N ILE A 31 13.41 -19.59 -19.18
CA ILE A 31 13.66 -19.80 -17.74
C ILE A 31 14.00 -18.49 -17.05
N THR A 32 14.84 -17.66 -17.65
CA THR A 32 15.27 -16.38 -17.07
C THR A 32 14.09 -15.44 -16.87
N ILE A 33 13.28 -15.27 -17.90
CA ILE A 33 12.11 -14.39 -17.89
C ILE A 33 11.05 -14.92 -16.91
N SER A 34 10.74 -16.21 -16.95
CA SER A 34 9.71 -16.81 -16.10
C SER A 34 10.04 -16.70 -14.61
N ASN A 35 11.30 -16.96 -14.22
CA ASN A 35 11.72 -16.82 -12.83
C ASN A 35 11.64 -15.36 -12.35
N THR A 36 12.04 -14.43 -13.20
CA THR A 36 11.99 -13.00 -12.90
C THR A 36 10.53 -12.55 -12.71
N PHE A 37 9.64 -12.90 -13.64
CA PHE A 37 8.21 -12.61 -13.52
C PHE A 37 7.59 -13.23 -12.28
N ARG A 38 7.84 -14.52 -12.03
CA ARG A 38 7.33 -15.23 -10.85
C ARG A 38 7.70 -14.51 -9.56
N ARG A 39 8.95 -14.10 -9.42
CA ARG A 39 9.43 -13.40 -8.23
C ARG A 39 8.73 -12.06 -8.05
N VAL A 40 8.65 -11.24 -9.10
CA VAL A 40 8.02 -9.92 -9.06
C VAL A 40 6.52 -10.04 -8.77
N LEU A 41 5.81 -10.97 -9.42
CA LEU A 41 4.39 -11.22 -9.20
C LEU A 41 4.07 -11.59 -7.74
N LEU A 42 4.93 -12.39 -7.10
CA LEU A 42 4.70 -12.85 -5.72
C LEU A 42 5.17 -11.86 -4.64
N SER A 43 6.12 -10.97 -4.94
CA SER A 43 6.77 -10.15 -3.92
C SER A 43 6.54 -8.64 -4.05
N SER A 44 6.20 -8.15 -5.25
CA SER A 44 6.34 -6.72 -5.54
C SER A 44 5.06 -6.01 -5.96
N LEU A 45 3.95 -6.74 -6.05
CA LEU A 45 2.65 -6.14 -6.34
C LEU A 45 2.03 -5.55 -5.07
N GLU A 46 1.40 -4.40 -5.23
CA GLU A 46 0.68 -3.69 -4.17
C GLU A 46 -0.68 -4.34 -3.93
N GLY A 47 -1.06 -4.46 -2.66
CA GLY A 47 -2.37 -4.94 -2.23
C GLY A 47 -2.81 -4.26 -0.95
N ALA A 48 -3.99 -4.62 -0.43
CA ALA A 48 -4.55 -4.10 0.80
C ALA A 48 -4.82 -5.21 1.81
N ALA A 49 -4.51 -4.95 3.09
CA ALA A 49 -4.74 -5.90 4.17
C ALA A 49 -5.00 -5.18 5.51
N ILE A 50 -5.59 -5.90 6.46
CA ILE A 50 -5.74 -5.42 7.83
C ILE A 50 -4.37 -5.40 8.50
N THR A 51 -4.03 -4.28 9.13
CA THR A 51 -2.76 -4.06 9.84
C THR A 51 -2.91 -3.96 11.33
N GLN A 52 -4.06 -3.45 11.80
CA GLN A 52 -4.37 -3.28 13.21
C GLN A 52 -5.85 -3.61 13.45
N ILE A 53 -6.16 -4.15 14.62
CA ILE A 53 -7.53 -4.42 15.04
C ILE A 53 -7.75 -3.98 16.47
N LYS A 54 -9.00 -3.68 16.80
CA LYS A 54 -9.48 -3.47 18.15
C LYS A 54 -10.78 -4.21 18.34
N ILE A 55 -10.86 -5.06 19.35
CA ILE A 55 -12.08 -5.78 19.73
C ILE A 55 -12.55 -5.20 21.04
N LYS A 56 -13.81 -4.79 21.11
CA LYS A 56 -14.39 -4.21 22.32
C LYS A 56 -14.40 -5.23 23.46
N GLY A 57 -13.82 -4.85 24.60
CA GLY A 57 -13.76 -5.71 25.79
C GLY A 57 -12.60 -6.70 25.80
N VAL A 58 -11.66 -6.58 24.83
CA VAL A 58 -10.47 -7.42 24.70
C VAL A 58 -9.23 -6.56 24.83
N SER A 59 -8.28 -6.97 25.66
CA SER A 59 -7.02 -6.25 25.91
C SER A 59 -5.81 -6.90 25.25
N HIS A 60 -5.85 -8.21 24.96
CA HIS A 60 -4.75 -8.97 24.35
C HIS A 60 -5.28 -10.14 23.51
N GLU A 61 -4.46 -10.64 22.61
CA GLU A 61 -4.82 -11.67 21.62
C GLU A 61 -5.14 -13.05 22.21
N PHE A 62 -4.63 -13.36 23.40
CA PHE A 62 -4.83 -14.66 24.08
C PHE A 62 -6.12 -14.69 24.92
N SER A 63 -7.03 -13.74 24.78
CA SER A 63 -8.28 -13.70 25.52
C SER A 63 -9.40 -14.43 24.79
N THR A 64 -10.48 -14.71 25.53
CA THR A 64 -11.74 -15.25 25.01
C THR A 64 -12.83 -14.19 25.14
N ILE A 65 -13.86 -14.27 24.31
CA ILE A 65 -15.00 -13.36 24.31
C ILE A 65 -16.22 -14.13 24.81
N PRO A 66 -16.84 -13.74 25.94
CA PRO A 66 -18.03 -14.42 26.44
C PRO A 66 -19.16 -14.42 25.42
N GLY A 67 -19.70 -15.62 25.10
CA GLY A 67 -20.77 -15.80 24.13
C GLY A 67 -20.34 -15.77 22.65
N VAL A 68 -19.05 -15.87 22.37
CA VAL A 68 -18.47 -16.14 21.05
C VAL A 68 -17.77 -17.48 21.11
N LEU A 69 -17.93 -18.29 20.07
CA LEU A 69 -17.39 -19.65 20.01
C LEU A 69 -15.85 -19.64 19.85
N GLU A 70 -15.36 -18.75 18.97
CA GLU A 70 -13.96 -18.64 18.61
C GLU A 70 -13.22 -17.74 19.63
N ASP A 71 -11.99 -18.09 19.90
CA ASP A 71 -11.04 -17.24 20.65
C ASP A 71 -10.52 -16.08 19.77
N VAL A 72 -9.88 -15.10 20.40
CA VAL A 72 -9.39 -13.91 19.70
C VAL A 72 -8.34 -14.25 18.65
N ILE A 73 -7.47 -15.23 18.91
CA ILE A 73 -6.45 -15.69 17.94
C ILE A 73 -7.12 -16.24 16.69
N THR A 74 -8.15 -17.09 16.85
CA THR A 74 -8.89 -17.67 15.73
C THR A 74 -9.60 -16.58 14.93
N ILE A 75 -10.18 -15.58 15.60
CA ILE A 75 -10.77 -14.41 14.94
C ILE A 75 -9.72 -13.66 14.13
N ILE A 76 -8.54 -13.40 14.69
CA ILE A 76 -7.42 -12.75 13.98
C ILE A 76 -7.00 -13.56 12.75
N LEU A 77 -6.87 -14.88 12.87
CA LEU A 77 -6.53 -15.75 11.75
C LEU A 77 -7.59 -15.74 10.64
N ASN A 78 -8.86 -15.63 11.02
CA ASN A 78 -9.95 -15.49 10.04
C ASN A 78 -9.94 -14.11 9.38
N LEU A 79 -9.68 -13.04 10.12
CA LEU A 79 -9.53 -11.68 9.58
C LEU A 79 -8.38 -11.60 8.55
N LYS A 80 -7.27 -12.28 8.78
CA LYS A 80 -6.14 -12.37 7.82
C LYS A 80 -6.51 -13.03 6.48
N LYS A 81 -7.59 -13.82 6.44
CA LYS A 81 -8.08 -14.44 5.20
C LYS A 81 -8.92 -13.50 4.34
N ILE A 82 -9.38 -12.39 4.89
CA ILE A 82 -10.20 -11.43 4.15
C ILE A 82 -9.33 -10.69 3.14
N ARG A 83 -9.88 -10.48 1.94
CA ARG A 83 -9.21 -9.80 0.84
C ARG A 83 -9.91 -8.47 0.58
N PHE A 84 -9.13 -7.41 0.67
CA PHE A 84 -9.59 -6.04 0.48
C PHE A 84 -9.02 -5.45 -0.80
N LYS A 85 -9.85 -4.71 -1.53
CA LYS A 85 -9.40 -3.81 -2.57
C LYS A 85 -9.53 -2.39 -2.03
N SER A 86 -8.41 -1.68 -1.91
CA SER A 86 -8.39 -0.26 -1.54
C SER A 86 -8.23 0.60 -2.78
N PHE A 87 -8.96 1.72 -2.81
CA PHE A 87 -8.85 2.75 -3.83
C PHE A 87 -8.08 3.97 -3.33
N SER A 88 -7.79 4.02 -2.01
CA SER A 88 -6.98 5.08 -1.37
C SER A 88 -5.65 4.52 -0.89
N LYS A 89 -4.64 5.39 -0.82
CA LYS A 89 -3.34 5.09 -0.19
C LYS A 89 -3.32 5.39 1.31
N GLU A 90 -4.32 6.09 1.80
CA GLU A 90 -4.43 6.43 3.22
C GLU A 90 -5.04 5.26 4.00
N PRO A 91 -4.64 5.05 5.27
CA PRO A 91 -5.21 4.05 6.15
C PRO A 91 -6.72 4.24 6.30
N GLN A 92 -7.51 3.20 6.06
CA GLN A 92 -8.96 3.22 6.16
C GLN A 92 -9.43 2.44 7.39
N ARG A 93 -10.33 3.03 8.17
CA ARG A 93 -10.96 2.35 9.32
C ARG A 93 -12.28 1.74 8.89
N ILE A 94 -12.44 0.47 9.20
CA ILE A 94 -13.67 -0.29 8.97
C ILE A 94 -14.17 -0.84 10.29
N ILE A 95 -15.49 -0.96 10.43
CA ILE A 95 -16.12 -1.37 11.69
C ILE A 95 -17.08 -2.52 11.41
N LEU A 96 -17.02 -3.55 12.27
CA LEU A 96 -17.98 -4.63 12.27
C LEU A 96 -18.76 -4.56 13.59
N LYS A 97 -20.09 -4.58 13.51
CA LYS A 97 -20.99 -4.65 14.65
C LYS A 97 -22.00 -5.76 14.44
N ALA A 98 -21.93 -6.79 15.27
CA ALA A 98 -22.89 -7.89 15.25
C ALA A 98 -23.51 -8.07 16.64
N LYS A 99 -24.81 -8.31 16.69
CA LYS A 99 -25.57 -8.52 17.93
C LYS A 99 -26.48 -9.73 17.77
N GLY A 100 -26.58 -10.51 18.84
CA GLY A 100 -27.44 -11.70 18.90
C GLY A 100 -26.79 -12.92 18.23
N GLU A 101 -27.45 -14.07 18.35
CA GLU A 101 -26.97 -15.36 17.82
C GLU A 101 -26.87 -15.30 16.29
N LYS A 102 -25.63 -15.28 15.77
CA LYS A 102 -25.34 -15.12 14.33
C LYS A 102 -23.94 -15.62 13.98
N LYS A 103 -23.81 -16.20 12.78
CA LYS A 103 -22.51 -16.41 12.14
C LYS A 103 -22.08 -15.12 11.47
N VAL A 104 -21.03 -14.51 11.98
CA VAL A 104 -20.48 -13.24 11.49
C VAL A 104 -19.55 -13.51 10.33
N LYS A 105 -19.76 -12.83 9.20
CA LYS A 105 -18.98 -12.96 7.96
C LYS A 105 -18.24 -11.67 7.63
N ALA A 106 -17.27 -11.77 6.69
CA ALA A 106 -16.53 -10.62 6.18
C ALA A 106 -17.42 -9.54 5.54
N GLY A 107 -18.56 -9.93 4.97
CA GLY A 107 -19.54 -8.99 4.41
C GLY A 107 -20.34 -8.18 5.46
N ASP A 108 -20.23 -8.52 6.74
CA ASP A 108 -20.86 -7.75 7.82
C ASP A 108 -20.04 -6.51 8.24
N PHE A 109 -18.84 -6.29 7.66
CA PHE A 109 -18.10 -5.06 7.86
C PHE A 109 -18.80 -3.86 7.22
N ASP A 110 -18.94 -2.81 7.98
CA ASP A 110 -19.30 -1.48 7.49
C ASP A 110 -18.02 -0.85 6.90
N VAL A 111 -17.93 -0.86 5.57
CA VAL A 111 -16.78 -0.41 4.81
C VAL A 111 -17.02 0.98 4.24
N THR A 112 -15.95 1.76 4.14
CA THR A 112 -16.00 3.07 3.47
C THR A 112 -16.07 2.87 1.94
N SER A 113 -16.47 3.90 1.20
CA SER A 113 -16.48 3.88 -0.28
C SER A 113 -15.10 3.60 -0.91
N GLU A 114 -14.04 3.77 -0.13
CA GLU A 114 -12.65 3.59 -0.57
C GLU A 114 -12.12 2.16 -0.38
N VAL A 115 -12.89 1.27 0.26
CA VAL A 115 -12.50 -0.12 0.52
C VAL A 115 -13.62 -1.06 0.11
N GLU A 116 -13.28 -2.12 -0.62
CA GLU A 116 -14.20 -3.17 -1.04
C GLU A 116 -13.72 -4.53 -0.52
N VAL A 117 -14.64 -5.33 0.06
CA VAL A 117 -14.37 -6.72 0.46
C VAL A 117 -14.62 -7.64 -0.74
N LYS A 118 -13.60 -8.37 -1.20
CA LYS A 118 -13.72 -9.28 -2.37
C LYS A 118 -14.22 -10.67 -2.04
N ASN A 119 -14.12 -11.09 -0.79
CA ASN A 119 -14.57 -12.41 -0.32
C ASN A 119 -15.52 -12.28 0.89
N PRO A 120 -16.75 -11.77 0.71
CA PRO A 120 -17.69 -11.46 1.79
C PRO A 120 -18.15 -12.69 2.58
N ASP A 121 -18.05 -13.88 2.03
CA ASP A 121 -18.52 -15.12 2.64
C ASP A 121 -17.59 -15.74 3.68
N ILE A 122 -16.39 -15.21 3.86
CA ILE A 122 -15.43 -15.72 4.84
C ILE A 122 -16.00 -15.60 6.25
N PRO A 123 -16.11 -16.70 7.04
CA PRO A 123 -16.55 -16.65 8.42
C PRO A 123 -15.47 -15.99 9.28
N ILE A 124 -15.89 -15.13 10.19
CA ILE A 124 -15.01 -14.43 11.15
C ILE A 124 -15.20 -15.03 12.54
N ALA A 125 -16.44 -15.06 13.03
CA ALA A 125 -16.79 -15.52 14.35
C ALA A 125 -18.25 -16.00 14.41
N THR A 126 -18.57 -16.83 15.41
CA THR A 126 -19.95 -17.32 15.68
C THR A 126 -20.39 -16.83 17.05
N ILE A 127 -21.42 -16.00 17.10
CA ILE A 127 -22.05 -15.55 18.36
C ILE A 127 -23.08 -16.61 18.76
N THR A 128 -22.95 -17.15 19.98
CA THR A 128 -23.79 -18.22 20.51
C THR A 128 -24.88 -17.73 21.48
N THR A 129 -24.80 -16.49 21.95
CA THR A 129 -25.69 -15.94 22.96
C THR A 129 -26.39 -14.70 22.44
N LYS A 130 -27.71 -14.62 22.62
CA LYS A 130 -28.54 -13.49 22.14
C LYS A 130 -28.19 -12.14 22.74
N SER A 131 -27.65 -12.10 23.97
CA SER A 131 -27.24 -10.88 24.66
C SER A 131 -25.86 -10.35 24.24
N THR A 132 -25.05 -11.17 23.59
CA THR A 132 -23.68 -10.84 23.23
C THR A 132 -23.64 -9.89 22.02
N GLN A 133 -22.77 -8.90 22.11
CA GLN A 133 -22.45 -7.97 21.03
C GLN A 133 -20.96 -8.04 20.73
N LEU A 134 -20.64 -8.36 19.50
CA LEU A 134 -19.28 -8.33 18.97
C LEU A 134 -19.06 -7.03 18.18
N GLN A 135 -18.07 -6.25 18.59
CA GLN A 135 -17.64 -5.05 17.86
C GLN A 135 -16.14 -5.16 17.59
N ILE A 136 -15.79 -5.11 16.31
CA ILE A 136 -14.41 -5.15 15.81
C ILE A 136 -14.16 -3.88 14.98
N GLU A 137 -13.14 -3.13 15.33
CA GLU A 137 -12.59 -2.06 14.51
C GLU A 137 -11.31 -2.58 13.85
N ALA A 138 -11.14 -2.38 12.57
CA ALA A 138 -9.95 -2.77 11.84
C ALA A 138 -9.43 -1.62 10.98
N VAL A 139 -8.12 -1.55 10.84
CA VAL A 139 -7.44 -0.60 9.96
C VAL A 139 -6.93 -1.36 8.75
N VAL A 140 -7.37 -0.95 7.56
CA VAL A 140 -6.92 -1.48 6.27
C VAL A 140 -5.91 -0.51 5.68
N GLU A 141 -4.74 -1.02 5.33
CA GLU A 141 -3.67 -0.25 4.70
C GLU A 141 -3.24 -0.91 3.39
N THR A 142 -2.62 -0.13 2.52
CA THR A 142 -1.97 -0.62 1.30
C THR A 142 -0.49 -0.89 1.55
N GLY A 143 0.02 -1.96 0.97
CA GLY A 143 1.42 -2.35 1.14
C GLY A 143 1.89 -3.35 0.10
N ILE A 144 3.10 -3.84 0.25
CA ILE A 144 3.75 -4.78 -0.66
C ILE A 144 4.26 -5.98 0.13
N GLY A 145 3.99 -7.19 -0.38
CA GLY A 145 4.51 -8.43 0.15
C GLY A 145 3.94 -8.80 1.52
N TYR A 146 4.79 -9.27 2.43
CA TYR A 146 4.48 -9.59 3.83
C TYR A 146 5.17 -8.61 4.75
N GLN A 147 4.44 -8.11 5.73
CA GLN A 147 4.99 -7.23 6.76
C GLN A 147 4.60 -7.75 8.15
N SER A 148 5.62 -8.12 8.93
CA SER A 148 5.43 -8.50 10.34
C SER A 148 5.19 -7.26 11.22
N VAL A 149 4.60 -7.49 12.40
CA VAL A 149 4.40 -6.46 13.42
C VAL A 149 5.73 -5.79 13.78
N GLU A 150 6.79 -6.57 14.04
CA GLU A 150 8.11 -6.06 14.39
C GLU A 150 8.72 -5.10 13.36
N GLN A 151 8.54 -5.40 12.07
CA GLN A 151 9.02 -4.52 10.98
C GLN A 151 8.27 -3.19 10.92
N ARG A 152 7.03 -3.15 11.40
CA ARG A 152 6.23 -1.92 11.43
C ARG A 152 6.49 -1.08 12.67
N GLU A 153 6.66 -1.69 13.82
CA GLU A 153 7.00 -1.00 15.08
C GLU A 153 8.34 -0.26 14.96
N SER A 154 9.30 -0.82 14.24
CA SER A 154 10.58 -0.15 13.96
C SER A 154 10.43 1.15 13.14
N LYS A 155 9.31 1.33 12.42
CA LYS A 155 9.01 2.53 11.61
C LYS A 155 8.21 3.61 12.36
N LYS A 156 8.04 3.48 13.71
CA LYS A 156 7.33 4.47 14.56
C LYS A 156 5.95 4.90 14.03
N GLN A 157 5.13 3.95 13.59
CA GLN A 157 3.72 4.23 13.47
C GLN A 157 3.13 4.17 14.87
N GLU A 158 2.67 5.32 15.39
CA GLU A 158 1.96 5.42 16.66
C GLU A 158 0.68 4.57 16.57
N SER A 159 0.71 3.40 17.18
CA SER A 159 -0.50 2.59 17.32
C SER A 159 -1.49 3.35 18.18
N ALA A 160 -2.70 3.56 17.67
CA ALA A 160 -3.74 4.19 18.47
C ALA A 160 -3.98 3.36 19.74
N VAL A 161 -4.21 4.02 20.87
CA VAL A 161 -4.34 3.36 22.17
C VAL A 161 -5.39 2.25 22.13
N GLY A 162 -4.98 1.03 22.48
CA GLY A 162 -5.84 -0.16 22.51
C GLY A 162 -6.04 -0.87 21.16
N MET A 163 -5.27 -0.53 20.11
CA MET A 163 -5.18 -1.28 18.88
C MET A 163 -4.14 -2.40 19.00
N MET A 164 -4.49 -3.61 18.58
CA MET A 164 -3.60 -4.77 18.48
C MET A 164 -3.04 -4.83 17.07
N PRO A 165 -1.72 -4.70 16.87
CA PRO A 165 -1.10 -4.86 15.57
C PRO A 165 -1.12 -6.33 15.15
N ILE A 166 -1.32 -6.58 13.86
CA ILE A 166 -1.28 -7.93 13.29
C ILE A 166 -0.38 -7.96 12.05
N ASP A 167 0.22 -9.14 11.78
CA ASP A 167 0.97 -9.34 10.55
C ASP A 167 0.06 -9.27 9.34
N SER A 168 0.52 -8.65 8.27
CA SER A 168 -0.29 -8.39 7.09
C SER A 168 0.32 -8.99 5.84
N ILE A 169 -0.53 -9.66 5.05
CA ILE A 169 -0.18 -10.23 3.74
C ILE A 169 -0.86 -9.38 2.68
N PHE A 170 -0.08 -8.53 2.03
CA PHE A 170 -0.58 -7.60 1.00
C PHE A 170 -0.61 -8.22 -0.40
N THR A 171 0.11 -9.32 -0.61
CA THR A 171 0.25 -9.93 -1.95
C THR A 171 -1.09 -10.34 -2.53
N PRO A 172 -1.50 -9.79 -3.70
CA PRO A 172 -2.76 -10.11 -4.35
C PRO A 172 -2.69 -11.39 -5.21
N VAL A 173 -1.51 -11.96 -5.39
CA VAL A 173 -1.27 -13.18 -6.18
C VAL A 173 -1.13 -14.38 -5.27
N LYS A 174 -1.98 -15.40 -5.47
CA LYS A 174 -1.96 -16.65 -4.70
C LYS A 174 -0.93 -17.63 -5.21
N ARG A 175 -0.87 -17.81 -6.53
CA ARG A 175 -0.01 -18.81 -7.15
C ARG A 175 0.48 -18.34 -8.52
N VAL A 176 1.75 -18.62 -8.79
CA VAL A 176 2.36 -18.47 -10.11
C VAL A 176 3.10 -19.74 -10.45
N SER A 177 2.73 -20.38 -11.56
CA SER A 177 3.47 -21.49 -12.13
C SER A 177 3.84 -21.18 -13.57
N PHE A 178 4.94 -21.77 -14.05
CA PHE A 178 5.35 -21.61 -15.42
C PHE A 178 5.84 -22.94 -16.00
N LYS A 179 5.73 -23.06 -17.32
CA LYS A 179 6.27 -24.17 -18.11
C LYS A 179 7.00 -23.61 -19.32
N VAL A 180 8.22 -24.08 -19.54
CA VAL A 180 9.02 -23.78 -20.73
C VAL A 180 9.05 -25.01 -21.60
N GLU A 181 8.72 -24.84 -22.87
CA GLU A 181 8.69 -25.89 -23.90
C GLU A 181 9.55 -25.45 -25.07
N ASN A 182 10.23 -26.39 -25.73
CA ASN A 182 10.94 -26.07 -26.96
C ASN A 182 9.94 -25.85 -28.10
N MET A 183 10.26 -24.92 -29.01
CA MET A 183 9.46 -24.67 -30.20
C MET A 183 10.36 -24.46 -31.43
N ARG A 184 9.78 -24.70 -32.62
CA ARG A 184 10.45 -24.46 -33.88
C ARG A 184 10.19 -23.05 -34.38
N VAL A 185 11.28 -22.33 -34.71
CA VAL A 185 11.24 -21.05 -35.41
C VAL A 185 12.08 -21.14 -36.67
N GLY A 186 11.44 -21.21 -37.83
CA GLY A 186 12.13 -21.43 -39.11
C GLY A 186 12.83 -22.79 -39.17
N LYS A 187 14.15 -22.79 -39.31
CA LYS A 187 14.97 -24.02 -39.36
C LYS A 187 15.47 -24.49 -37.98
N ARG A 188 15.33 -23.67 -36.92
CA ARG A 188 15.79 -23.97 -35.57
C ARG A 188 14.65 -24.48 -34.70
N THR A 189 14.94 -25.47 -33.82
CA THR A 189 13.96 -26.13 -32.94
C THR A 189 14.26 -25.89 -31.45
N ASP A 190 15.22 -25.02 -31.16
CA ASP A 190 15.74 -24.77 -29.83
C ASP A 190 15.24 -23.46 -29.19
N PHE A 191 14.24 -22.81 -29.80
CA PHE A 191 13.59 -21.63 -29.23
C PHE A 191 12.65 -22.02 -28.09
N ASP A 192 12.51 -21.12 -27.10
CA ASP A 192 11.64 -21.36 -25.95
C ASP A 192 10.24 -20.81 -26.20
N LYS A 193 9.26 -21.62 -25.79
CA LYS A 193 7.85 -21.23 -25.63
C LYS A 193 7.53 -21.24 -24.14
N LEU A 194 7.12 -20.11 -23.61
CA LEU A 194 6.84 -19.90 -22.20
C LEU A 194 5.32 -19.83 -21.96
N LYS A 195 4.83 -20.65 -21.04
CA LYS A 195 3.47 -20.55 -20.49
C LYS A 195 3.56 -20.13 -19.04
N ILE A 196 2.88 -19.05 -18.66
CA ILE A 196 2.80 -18.55 -17.28
C ILE A 196 1.33 -18.64 -16.83
N ASP A 197 1.10 -19.34 -15.76
CA ASP A 197 -0.21 -19.52 -15.12
C ASP A 197 -0.24 -18.68 -13.84
N ILE A 198 -1.14 -17.69 -13.80
CA ILE A 198 -1.27 -16.73 -12.71
C ILE A 198 -2.65 -16.89 -12.09
N GLU A 199 -2.68 -17.10 -10.77
CA GLU A 199 -3.89 -17.15 -9.97
C GLU A 199 -3.86 -16.02 -8.94
N THR A 200 -4.87 -15.13 -8.99
CA THR A 200 -5.03 -13.99 -8.08
C THR A 200 -6.05 -14.29 -6.99
N ASP A 201 -6.16 -13.41 -6.02
CA ASP A 201 -7.15 -13.50 -4.94
C ASP A 201 -8.49 -12.83 -5.29
N GLY A 202 -8.58 -12.17 -6.46
CA GLY A 202 -9.76 -11.46 -6.94
C GLY A 202 -9.74 -9.95 -6.69
N THR A 203 -8.73 -9.44 -5.99
CA THR A 203 -8.54 -7.97 -5.80
C THR A 203 -8.07 -7.29 -7.07
N ILE A 204 -7.21 -7.97 -7.84
CA ILE A 204 -6.74 -7.56 -9.16
C ILE A 204 -6.99 -8.68 -10.18
N SER A 205 -7.17 -8.32 -11.44
CA SER A 205 -7.25 -9.31 -12.50
C SER A 205 -5.86 -9.87 -12.82
N PRO A 206 -5.76 -11.13 -13.29
CA PRO A 206 -4.47 -11.71 -13.71
C PRO A 206 -3.77 -10.92 -14.81
N GLN A 207 -4.54 -10.24 -15.67
CA GLN A 207 -4.02 -9.37 -16.72
C GLN A 207 -3.36 -8.11 -16.17
N GLU A 208 -4.01 -7.45 -15.20
CA GLU A 208 -3.45 -6.30 -14.49
C GLU A 208 -2.20 -6.72 -13.70
N ALA A 209 -2.23 -7.89 -13.03
CA ALA A 209 -1.07 -8.41 -12.31
C ALA A 209 0.14 -8.60 -13.25
N PHE A 210 -0.09 -9.21 -14.44
CA PHE A 210 0.95 -9.40 -15.45
C PHE A 210 1.48 -8.07 -15.98
N SER A 211 0.59 -7.12 -16.29
CA SER A 211 0.97 -5.79 -16.79
C SER A 211 1.77 -5.00 -15.76
N ASN A 212 1.32 -4.97 -14.49
CA ASN A 212 1.99 -4.27 -13.42
C ASN A 212 3.38 -4.87 -13.14
N ALA A 213 3.52 -6.20 -13.14
CA ALA A 213 4.80 -6.87 -13.00
C ALA A 213 5.76 -6.52 -14.15
N SER A 214 5.24 -6.47 -15.39
CA SER A 214 6.02 -6.08 -16.57
C SER A 214 6.52 -4.65 -16.44
N GLU A 215 5.67 -3.74 -15.98
CA GLU A 215 6.03 -2.32 -15.80
C GLU A 215 7.08 -2.13 -14.70
N ILE A 216 6.96 -2.84 -13.57
CA ILE A 216 7.98 -2.84 -12.51
C ILE A 216 9.32 -3.29 -13.08
N LEU A 217 9.36 -4.41 -13.82
CA LEU A 217 10.58 -4.91 -14.44
C LEU A 217 11.16 -3.92 -15.45
N ARG A 218 10.32 -3.34 -16.29
CA ARG A 218 10.74 -2.33 -17.27
C ARG A 218 11.38 -1.13 -16.60
N GLN A 219 10.80 -0.63 -15.51
CA GLN A 219 11.34 0.49 -14.74
C GLN A 219 12.71 0.15 -14.15
N HIS A 220 12.86 -1.02 -13.53
CA HIS A 220 14.13 -1.46 -12.97
C HIS A 220 15.20 -1.66 -14.04
N PHE A 221 14.89 -2.35 -15.15
CA PHE A 221 15.85 -2.57 -16.22
C PHE A 221 16.22 -1.29 -16.97
N SER A 222 15.33 -0.31 -17.03
CA SER A 222 15.63 0.98 -17.67
C SER A 222 16.77 1.74 -16.97
N LEU A 223 17.01 1.49 -15.68
CA LEU A 223 18.12 2.09 -14.94
C LEU A 223 19.49 1.57 -15.39
N PHE A 224 19.54 0.36 -15.94
CA PHE A 224 20.78 -0.23 -16.48
C PHE A 224 21.05 0.16 -17.93
N CYS A 225 20.05 0.70 -18.64
CA CYS A 225 20.30 1.30 -19.95
C CYS A 225 21.16 2.54 -19.75
N LYS A 226 22.22 2.68 -20.56
CA LYS A 226 23.08 3.87 -20.57
C LYS A 226 22.25 5.05 -21.10
N HIS A 227 21.49 5.70 -20.23
CA HIS A 227 21.00 7.03 -20.52
C HIS A 227 22.16 8.02 -20.37
N ASP A 228 22.30 8.92 -21.33
CA ASP A 228 23.27 10.01 -21.30
C ASP A 228 23.40 10.62 -19.91
N LYS A 229 24.64 10.87 -19.48
CA LYS A 229 24.98 11.47 -18.16
C LYS A 229 24.18 12.72 -17.79
N LYS A 230 23.54 13.39 -18.75
CA LYS A 230 22.65 14.54 -18.54
C LYS A 230 21.34 14.21 -17.83
N THR A 231 20.85 12.97 -17.84
CA THR A 231 19.56 12.61 -17.23
C THR A 231 19.70 12.21 -15.76
N LEU A 232 20.87 11.69 -15.35
CA LEU A 232 21.14 11.30 -13.96
C LEU A 232 21.40 12.49 -13.01
N GLU A 233 21.74 13.67 -13.54
CA GLU A 233 21.97 14.88 -12.73
C GLU A 233 20.69 15.69 -12.40
N LYS A 234 19.56 15.43 -13.06
CA LYS A 234 18.32 16.21 -12.88
C LYS A 234 17.62 16.05 -11.54
N PRO A 235 17.58 14.89 -10.85
CA PRO A 235 16.91 14.80 -9.55
C PRO A 235 17.62 15.59 -8.44
N LEU A 236 18.96 15.57 -8.41
CA LEU A 236 19.75 16.26 -7.39
C LEU A 236 19.78 17.79 -7.56
N LYS A 237 19.63 18.30 -8.79
CA LYS A 237 19.57 19.78 -9.02
C LYS A 237 18.20 20.36 -8.65
N LYS A 238 17.09 19.62 -8.80
CA LYS A 238 15.75 20.12 -8.38
C LYS A 238 15.65 20.26 -6.86
N GLU A 239 16.15 19.32 -6.08
CA GLU A 239 16.14 19.43 -4.61
C GLU A 239 17.04 20.57 -4.08
N LYS A 240 18.21 20.78 -4.70
CA LYS A 240 19.10 21.91 -4.32
C LYS A 240 18.49 23.25 -4.66
N THR A 241 17.75 23.35 -5.77
CA THR A 241 17.09 24.61 -6.19
C THR A 241 15.85 24.92 -5.34
N GLU A 242 15.09 23.90 -4.95
CA GLU A 242 13.96 24.10 -4.01
C GLU A 242 14.42 24.44 -2.59
N LYS A 243 15.48 23.79 -2.09
CA LYS A 243 16.09 24.15 -0.78
C LYS A 243 16.67 25.57 -0.78
N LYS A 244 17.28 26.03 -1.89
CA LYS A 244 17.73 27.42 -2.05
C LYS A 244 16.56 28.40 -2.12
N LYS A 245 15.49 28.09 -2.86
CA LYS A 245 14.27 28.93 -2.92
C LYS A 245 13.58 29.03 -1.55
N LYS A 246 13.46 27.92 -0.82
CA LYS A 246 12.87 27.91 0.53
C LYS A 246 13.72 28.66 1.56
N ARG A 247 15.07 28.66 1.45
CA ARG A 247 15.97 29.47 2.29
C ARG A 247 15.84 30.97 1.97
N ALA A 248 15.84 31.36 0.69
CA ALA A 248 15.68 32.75 0.27
C ALA A 248 14.31 33.35 0.67
N VAL A 249 13.23 32.54 0.65
CA VAL A 249 11.92 32.98 1.14
C VAL A 249 11.91 33.14 2.66
N LYS A 250 12.55 32.24 3.42
CA LYS A 250 12.67 32.37 4.88
C LYS A 250 13.50 33.61 5.31
N GLU A 251 14.55 33.97 4.58
CA GLU A 251 15.31 35.16 4.84
C GLU A 251 14.52 36.45 4.55
N LYS A 252 13.79 36.49 3.44
CA LYS A 252 12.91 37.64 3.12
C LYS A 252 11.77 37.84 4.14
N ILE A 253 11.28 36.75 4.74
CA ILE A 253 10.27 36.80 5.81
C ILE A 253 10.89 37.31 7.12
N LYS A 254 12.12 36.87 7.47
CA LYS A 254 12.83 37.35 8.65
C LYS A 254 13.17 38.86 8.57
N THR A 255 13.61 39.35 7.39
CA THR A 255 13.90 40.78 7.18
C THR A 255 12.63 41.62 7.17
N LYS A 256 11.50 41.13 6.62
CA LYS A 256 10.21 41.82 6.74
C LYS A 256 9.71 41.90 8.19
N LYS A 257 9.83 40.82 8.98
CA LYS A 257 9.46 40.86 10.41
C LYS A 257 10.31 41.84 11.22
N LYS A 258 11.63 41.90 11.01
CA LYS A 258 12.50 42.88 11.67
C LYS A 258 12.11 44.33 11.33
N LYS A 259 11.78 44.64 10.06
CA LYS A 259 11.31 45.97 9.64
C LYS A 259 9.93 46.35 10.22
N ILE A 260 9.07 45.40 10.51
CA ILE A 260 7.75 45.65 11.14
C ILE A 260 7.92 45.92 12.63
N VAL A 261 8.82 45.19 13.31
CA VAL A 261 9.09 45.39 14.73
C VAL A 261 9.73 46.78 14.96
N SER A 262 10.75 47.16 14.18
CA SER A 262 11.38 48.48 14.29
C SER A 262 10.41 49.64 14.00
N LYS A 263 9.47 49.48 13.05
CA LYS A 263 8.42 50.49 12.81
C LYS A 263 7.41 50.62 13.95
N LYS A 264 7.11 49.54 14.67
CA LYS A 264 6.23 49.58 15.85
C LYS A 264 6.89 50.21 17.05
N GLU A 265 8.20 50.01 17.25
CA GLU A 265 8.96 50.66 18.31
C GLU A 265 9.09 52.17 18.08
N ILE A 266 9.39 52.59 16.84
CA ILE A 266 9.45 54.04 16.48
C ILE A 266 8.08 54.72 16.68
N LYS A 267 6.96 54.02 16.43
CA LYS A 267 5.61 54.55 16.65
C LYS A 267 5.31 54.72 18.14
N LYS A 268 5.67 53.75 18.99
CA LYS A 268 5.51 53.84 20.45
C LYS A 268 6.29 55.01 21.04
N VAL A 269 7.54 55.22 20.62
CA VAL A 269 8.37 56.34 21.11
C VAL A 269 7.80 57.71 20.68
N LYS A 270 7.16 57.78 19.49
CA LYS A 270 6.51 59.04 19.06
C LYS A 270 5.22 59.33 19.83
N ASP A 271 4.45 58.31 20.17
CA ASP A 271 3.21 58.46 20.94
C ASP A 271 3.50 58.83 22.43
N GLU A 272 4.57 58.27 23.01
CA GLU A 272 5.04 58.66 24.35
C GLU A 272 5.55 60.10 24.43
N LYS A 273 6.28 60.58 23.40
CA LYS A 273 6.70 61.99 23.32
C LYS A 273 5.52 62.92 23.15
N LYS A 274 4.47 62.54 22.39
CA LYS A 274 3.25 63.34 22.23
C LYS A 274 2.42 63.48 23.52
N ASN A 275 2.41 62.43 24.34
CA ASN A 275 1.70 62.39 25.61
C ASN A 275 2.46 63.19 26.71
N LYS A 276 3.81 63.28 26.68
CA LYS A 276 4.59 64.13 27.60
C LYS A 276 4.43 65.63 27.31
N SER A 277 4.38 66.01 26.01
CA SER A 277 4.17 67.41 25.65
C SER A 277 2.77 67.94 25.97
N LYS A 278 1.73 67.06 26.00
CA LYS A 278 0.38 67.47 26.41
C LYS A 278 0.19 67.60 27.93
N LYS A 279 1.06 67.00 28.75
CA LYS A 279 1.04 67.15 30.21
C LYS A 279 1.73 68.41 30.71
N THR A 280 2.63 69.08 29.92
CA THR A 280 3.36 70.29 30.30
C THR A 280 2.59 71.54 29.97
N ILE A 281 1.49 71.51 29.23
CA ILE A 281 0.67 72.71 28.87
C ILE A 281 -0.59 72.83 29.76
N LYS A 282 -0.75 71.91 30.77
CA LYS A 282 -1.87 71.96 31.74
C LYS A 282 -1.38 72.14 33.20
N LYS A 283 -0.34 72.88 33.42
CA LYS A 283 0.03 73.42 34.72
C LYS A 283 0.15 74.97 34.64
#